data_31338091beebb7aec792266453dc129f
#
_entry.id   31338091beebb7aec792266453dc129f
#
_cell.length_a   1.000
_cell.length_b   1.000
_cell.length_c   1.000
_cell.angle_alpha   90.00
_cell.angle_beta   90.00
_cell.angle_gamma   90.00
#
_symmetry.space_group_name_H-M   'P 1'
#
loop_
_entity.id
_entity.type
_entity.pdbx_description
1 polymer ?
#
loop_
_entity_poly.entity_id
_entity_poly.type
_entity_poly.pdbx_seq_one_letter_code
_entity_poly.pdbx_strand_id
1 'polypeptide(L)'
;MDKLKIALSFIKIRLKNIGSALAKGSTAYIIASFGLIQVSSIVADNIDVVQSIGISKELFMQYLFISLLFLFPVFLIFTIINKRKSINKDILKSLDKNLEQIDDQRPKIAVIPFENLNKDDDGQFLVDGIAEDLLTELSMVKEISVATRKTCFGLREKDITSQDFKDAYGFDYVVTGSIRASDNRLRISIELSDMNDDKVIWSNKFDIENKDIFEIQDEIVTKIVTCIVGEIEISSLKRANRKPTDNMTSYEYTLKGRALNQQYEKNANAEAIKMLDAAIEADKTNPLPYSWKACTIGQSMALGFRENNDKTMSDFMGALSKANELNDNDWNALRIIAEAHLTLQDFEGAMVYANKAYNANPNHPFVLWIYGRVLMRYGNLDSGIKILEKLYEREPIPMSDINTDRMNKELFLAYYLDKNYEKCEEIFDKINEYTFREWLINIDIKNKNEDDYLSDNWFTSGFNRFKDLNLKKEISLFHLNNKSLTANLEDLSKEVFA
;
A
#
# COMPACT_ATOMS: atom_id res chain seq x y z
N MET A 1 -10.84 20.89 -19.32
CA MET A 1 -10.18 21.35 -20.56
C MET A 1 -8.69 21.05 -20.59
N ASP A 2 -7.98 21.04 -19.46
CA ASP A 2 -6.51 20.86 -19.43
C ASP A 2 -6.05 19.43 -19.67
N LYS A 3 -6.80 18.41 -19.24
CA LYS A 3 -6.48 16.98 -19.54
C LYS A 3 -6.50 16.68 -21.04
N LEU A 4 -7.41 17.31 -21.78
CA LEU A 4 -7.47 17.18 -23.23
C LEU A 4 -6.27 17.86 -23.90
N LYS A 5 -5.80 19.01 -23.37
CA LYS A 5 -4.61 19.71 -23.86
C LYS A 5 -3.33 18.92 -23.58
N ILE A 6 -3.20 18.32 -22.42
CA ILE A 6 -2.06 17.46 -22.06
C ILE A 6 -2.07 16.18 -22.92
N ALA A 7 -3.21 15.51 -23.05
CA ALA A 7 -3.33 14.34 -23.93
C ALA A 7 -3.04 14.71 -25.40
N LEU A 8 -3.53 15.85 -25.88
CA LEU A 8 -3.24 16.34 -27.22
C LEU A 8 -1.77 16.74 -27.41
N SER A 9 -1.10 17.28 -26.38
CA SER A 9 0.34 17.59 -26.44
C SER A 9 1.18 16.30 -26.50
N PHE A 10 0.85 15.27 -25.71
CA PHE A 10 1.48 13.95 -25.79
C PHE A 10 1.25 13.26 -27.12
N ILE A 11 0.03 13.33 -27.65
CA ILE A 11 -0.30 12.80 -28.98
C ILE A 11 0.49 13.56 -30.05
N LYS A 12 0.59 14.89 -29.94
CA LYS A 12 1.31 15.74 -30.91
C LYS A 12 2.83 15.47 -30.90
N ILE A 13 3.44 15.30 -29.74
CA ILE A 13 4.86 14.89 -29.59
C ILE A 13 5.07 13.49 -30.14
N ARG A 14 4.18 12.56 -29.85
CA ARG A 14 4.25 11.16 -30.33
C ARG A 14 4.07 11.08 -31.85
N LEU A 15 3.13 11.85 -32.42
CA LEU A 15 2.93 11.96 -33.87
C LEU A 15 4.11 12.64 -34.58
N LYS A 16 4.70 13.68 -33.97
CA LYS A 16 5.89 14.35 -34.51
C LYS A 16 7.11 13.42 -34.55
N ASN A 17 7.32 12.61 -33.54
CA ASN A 17 8.42 11.65 -33.46
C ASN A 17 8.22 10.44 -34.42
N ILE A 18 6.98 9.98 -34.57
CA ILE A 18 6.61 8.95 -35.54
C ILE A 18 6.74 9.52 -36.97
N GLY A 19 6.24 10.74 -37.19
CA GLY A 19 6.34 11.43 -38.48
C GLY A 19 7.77 11.64 -38.93
N SER A 20 8.70 12.01 -38.03
CA SER A 20 10.12 12.15 -38.34
C SER A 20 10.79 10.80 -38.66
N ALA A 21 10.39 9.72 -38.00
CA ALA A 21 10.90 8.39 -38.27
C ALA A 21 10.38 7.81 -39.60
N LEU A 22 9.10 8.06 -39.90
CA LEU A 22 8.46 7.70 -41.15
C LEU A 22 9.11 8.46 -42.32
N ALA A 23 9.36 9.77 -42.19
CA ALA A 23 10.00 10.57 -43.22
C ALA A 23 11.42 10.07 -43.50
N LYS A 24 12.25 9.81 -42.48
CA LYS A 24 13.60 9.27 -42.65
C LYS A 24 13.59 7.86 -43.21
N GLY A 25 12.68 6.99 -42.76
CA GLY A 25 12.52 5.64 -43.28
C GLY A 25 12.05 5.63 -44.74
N SER A 26 11.08 6.48 -45.09
CA SER A 26 10.60 6.62 -46.46
C SER A 26 11.70 7.10 -47.40
N THR A 27 12.48 8.10 -47.00
CA THR A 27 13.61 8.63 -47.78
C THR A 27 14.68 7.55 -48.01
N ALA A 28 15.05 6.81 -46.94
CA ALA A 28 16.02 5.73 -47.04
C ALA A 28 15.53 4.59 -47.96
N TYR A 29 14.24 4.24 -47.87
CA TYR A 29 13.65 3.23 -48.75
C TYR A 29 13.64 3.65 -50.22
N ILE A 30 13.26 4.90 -50.51
CA ILE A 30 13.22 5.44 -51.86
C ILE A 30 14.63 5.43 -52.45
N ILE A 31 15.65 5.89 -51.72
CA ILE A 31 17.07 5.88 -52.21
C ILE A 31 17.54 4.46 -52.49
N ALA A 32 17.29 3.51 -51.56
CA ALA A 32 17.68 2.12 -51.76
C ALA A 32 16.96 1.46 -52.94
N SER A 33 15.66 1.73 -53.08
CA SER A 33 14.84 1.21 -54.19
C SER A 33 15.31 1.76 -55.54
N PHE A 34 15.65 3.06 -55.61
CA PHE A 34 16.17 3.67 -56.80
C PHE A 34 17.55 3.07 -57.21
N GLY A 35 18.42 2.87 -56.20
CA GLY A 35 19.71 2.18 -56.43
C GLY A 35 19.53 0.73 -56.94
N LEU A 36 18.59 -0.01 -56.34
CA LEU A 36 18.26 -1.39 -56.78
C LEU A 36 17.72 -1.42 -58.21
N ILE A 37 16.87 -0.49 -58.60
CA ILE A 37 16.31 -0.39 -59.95
C ILE A 37 17.43 -0.09 -60.93
N GLN A 38 18.36 0.83 -60.63
CA GLN A 38 19.49 1.15 -61.49
C GLN A 38 20.44 -0.04 -61.68
N VAL A 39 20.82 -0.71 -60.57
CA VAL A 39 21.71 -1.89 -60.63
C VAL A 39 20.98 -3.02 -61.36
N SER A 40 19.72 -3.27 -61.12
CA SER A 40 18.97 -4.32 -61.84
C SER A 40 18.82 -4.04 -63.33
N SER A 41 18.72 -2.77 -63.75
CA SER A 41 18.71 -2.39 -65.17
C SER A 41 20.04 -2.71 -65.83
N ILE A 42 21.17 -2.37 -65.17
CA ILE A 42 22.52 -2.66 -65.68
C ILE A 42 22.75 -4.17 -65.73
N VAL A 43 22.34 -4.91 -64.75
CA VAL A 43 22.45 -6.38 -64.75
C VAL A 43 21.59 -7.02 -65.80
N ALA A 44 20.35 -6.53 -65.99
CA ALA A 44 19.48 -7.04 -67.06
C ALA A 44 19.99 -6.76 -68.51
N ASP A 45 20.83 -5.72 -68.66
CA ASP A 45 21.47 -5.42 -69.95
C ASP A 45 22.71 -6.28 -70.21
N ASN A 46 23.36 -6.84 -69.18
CA ASN A 46 24.67 -7.47 -69.29
C ASN A 46 24.69 -8.97 -68.96
N ILE A 47 23.59 -9.60 -68.58
CA ILE A 47 23.56 -11.04 -68.23
C ILE A 47 22.52 -11.78 -69.08
N ASP A 48 22.96 -12.79 -69.82
CA ASP A 48 22.11 -13.72 -70.59
C ASP A 48 21.12 -14.52 -69.76
N VAL A 49 21.16 -14.42 -68.39
CA VAL A 49 20.25 -15.11 -67.43
C VAL A 49 18.82 -14.67 -67.61
N VAL A 50 18.57 -13.39 -67.90
CA VAL A 50 17.19 -12.87 -68.05
C VAL A 50 16.57 -13.39 -69.33
N GLN A 51 17.37 -13.57 -70.35
CA GLN A 51 16.96 -14.17 -71.65
C GLN A 51 16.76 -15.69 -71.53
N SER A 52 17.53 -16.38 -70.70
CA SER A 52 17.41 -17.83 -70.46
C SER A 52 16.15 -18.24 -69.71
N ILE A 53 15.54 -17.30 -68.98
CA ILE A 53 14.30 -17.54 -68.24
C ILE A 53 13.05 -17.20 -69.09
N GLY A 54 13.21 -16.65 -70.28
CA GLY A 54 12.12 -16.31 -71.18
C GLY A 54 11.27 -15.10 -70.79
N ILE A 55 11.79 -14.23 -69.92
CA ILE A 55 11.14 -13.03 -69.49
C ILE A 55 11.74 -11.81 -70.13
N SER A 56 10.92 -10.91 -70.72
CA SER A 56 11.48 -9.68 -71.31
C SER A 56 12.00 -8.73 -70.23
N LYS A 57 12.99 -7.90 -70.56
CA LYS A 57 13.57 -6.88 -69.67
C LYS A 57 12.48 -5.98 -69.09
N GLU A 58 11.51 -5.55 -69.93
CA GLU A 58 10.39 -4.71 -69.52
C GLU A 58 9.54 -5.41 -68.45
N LEU A 59 9.24 -6.70 -68.65
CA LEU A 59 8.43 -7.49 -67.73
C LEU A 59 9.14 -7.72 -66.38
N PHE A 60 10.46 -7.99 -66.43
CA PHE A 60 11.31 -8.11 -65.23
C PHE A 60 11.34 -6.82 -64.41
N MET A 61 11.52 -5.69 -65.08
CA MET A 61 11.53 -4.37 -64.39
C MET A 61 10.15 -4.00 -63.83
N GLN A 62 9.05 -4.37 -64.48
CA GLN A 62 7.69 -4.22 -63.94
C GLN A 62 7.49 -5.03 -62.67
N TYR A 63 7.88 -6.30 -62.66
CA TYR A 63 7.76 -7.14 -61.45
C TYR A 63 8.63 -6.62 -60.29
N LEU A 64 9.84 -6.15 -60.57
CA LEU A 64 10.71 -5.54 -59.60
C LEU A 64 10.07 -4.30 -58.97
N PHE A 65 9.54 -3.42 -59.83
CA PHE A 65 8.85 -2.20 -59.34
C PHE A 65 7.63 -2.53 -58.49
N ILE A 66 6.80 -3.46 -58.91
CA ILE A 66 5.62 -3.93 -58.17
C ILE A 66 6.05 -4.54 -56.82
N SER A 67 7.09 -5.39 -56.81
CA SER A 67 7.59 -5.99 -55.56
C SER A 67 8.10 -4.97 -54.54
N LEU A 68 8.83 -3.95 -55.03
CA LEU A 68 9.28 -2.84 -54.17
C LEU A 68 8.10 -2.02 -53.63
N LEU A 69 7.07 -1.81 -54.44
CA LEU A 69 5.86 -1.11 -53.97
C LEU A 69 5.15 -1.86 -52.84
N PHE A 70 5.04 -3.19 -52.92
CA PHE A 70 4.47 -4.03 -51.89
C PHE A 70 5.33 -4.17 -50.64
N LEU A 71 6.65 -4.12 -50.77
CA LEU A 71 7.58 -4.16 -49.64
C LEU A 71 7.64 -2.85 -48.85
N PHE A 72 7.23 -1.74 -49.43
CA PHE A 72 7.26 -0.43 -48.81
C PHE A 72 6.46 -0.35 -47.49
N PRO A 73 5.20 -0.80 -47.41
CA PRO A 73 4.43 -0.81 -46.14
C PRO A 73 5.10 -1.67 -45.08
N VAL A 74 5.62 -2.83 -45.42
CA VAL A 74 6.34 -3.74 -44.52
C VAL A 74 7.56 -3.07 -43.92
N PHE A 75 8.35 -2.38 -44.76
CA PHE A 75 9.51 -1.61 -44.30
C PHE A 75 9.12 -0.46 -43.38
N LEU A 76 8.04 0.25 -43.63
CA LEU A 76 7.53 1.29 -42.77
C LEU A 76 7.10 0.73 -41.39
N ILE A 77 6.38 -0.40 -41.36
CA ILE A 77 5.98 -1.07 -40.12
C ILE A 77 7.23 -1.49 -39.34
N PHE A 78 8.23 -2.07 -39.98
CA PHE A 78 9.51 -2.46 -39.40
C PHE A 78 10.25 -1.25 -38.78
N THR A 79 10.26 -0.12 -39.49
CA THR A 79 10.87 1.13 -39.01
C THR A 79 10.15 1.68 -37.75
N ILE A 80 8.81 1.60 -37.74
CA ILE A 80 8.00 2.02 -36.56
C ILE A 80 8.28 1.11 -35.37
N ILE A 81 8.33 -0.21 -35.58
CA ILE A 81 8.57 -1.18 -34.48
C ILE A 81 9.97 -0.99 -33.88
N ASN A 82 11.00 -0.84 -34.74
CA ASN A 82 12.37 -0.62 -34.27
C ASN A 82 12.52 0.72 -33.53
N LYS A 83 11.85 1.77 -33.98
CA LYS A 83 11.85 3.06 -33.30
C LYS A 83 11.12 2.98 -31.95
N ARG A 84 10.01 2.23 -31.86
CA ARG A 84 9.34 1.97 -30.57
C ARG A 84 10.26 1.22 -29.60
N LYS A 85 11.00 0.21 -30.05
CA LYS A 85 11.96 -0.52 -29.19
C LYS A 85 13.11 0.41 -28.73
N SER A 86 13.61 1.29 -29.59
CA SER A 86 14.65 2.26 -29.24
C SER A 86 14.12 3.27 -28.19
N ILE A 87 12.95 3.86 -28.43
CA ILE A 87 12.33 4.83 -27.51
C ILE A 87 12.06 4.19 -26.15
N ASN A 88 11.53 2.96 -26.10
CA ASN A 88 11.33 2.25 -24.85
C ASN A 88 12.65 1.97 -24.10
N LYS A 89 13.70 1.63 -24.83
CA LYS A 89 15.03 1.39 -24.24
C LYS A 89 15.68 2.69 -23.72
N ASP A 90 15.48 3.80 -24.41
CA ASP A 90 15.99 5.12 -23.99
C ASP A 90 15.18 5.68 -22.81
N ILE A 91 13.86 5.43 -22.77
CA ILE A 91 12.99 5.76 -21.63
C ILE A 91 13.38 4.90 -20.42
N LEU A 92 13.56 3.59 -20.58
CA LEU A 92 14.02 2.71 -19.50
C LEU A 92 15.39 3.13 -18.97
N LYS A 93 16.37 3.44 -19.85
CA LYS A 93 17.67 3.96 -19.43
C LYS A 93 17.60 5.32 -18.73
N SER A 94 16.69 6.21 -19.15
CA SER A 94 16.51 7.50 -18.48
C SER A 94 15.77 7.36 -17.15
N LEU A 95 14.86 6.38 -17.03
CA LEU A 95 14.22 6.01 -15.78
C LEU A 95 15.22 5.35 -14.83
N ASP A 96 16.02 4.40 -15.28
CA ASP A 96 17.09 3.77 -14.48
C ASP A 96 18.09 4.83 -13.98
N LYS A 97 18.52 5.75 -14.83
CA LYS A 97 19.44 6.82 -14.46
C LYS A 97 18.82 7.85 -13.50
N ASN A 98 17.52 8.11 -13.61
CA ASN A 98 16.81 8.97 -12.67
C ASN A 98 16.49 8.23 -11.36
N LEU A 99 16.28 6.90 -11.41
CA LEU A 99 16.10 6.06 -10.22
C LEU A 99 17.43 5.88 -9.45
N GLU A 100 18.57 5.79 -10.14
CA GLU A 100 19.91 5.77 -9.51
C GLU A 100 20.29 7.13 -8.89
N GLN A 101 19.65 8.24 -9.28
CA GLN A 101 19.89 9.59 -8.74
C GLN A 101 18.85 10.01 -7.67
N ILE A 102 17.79 9.24 -7.44
CA ILE A 102 16.92 9.42 -6.28
C ILE A 102 17.66 8.73 -5.14
N ASP A 103 18.38 9.53 -4.35
CA ASP A 103 18.93 9.09 -3.07
C ASP A 103 17.78 8.45 -2.27
N ASP A 104 17.87 7.15 -1.99
CA ASP A 104 16.82 6.41 -1.29
C ASP A 104 16.69 6.98 0.13
N GLN A 105 15.75 7.91 0.29
CA GLN A 105 15.52 8.67 1.52
C GLN A 105 14.73 7.88 2.58
N ARG A 106 14.40 6.62 2.28
CA ARG A 106 13.75 5.75 3.26
C ARG A 106 14.73 5.39 4.37
N PRO A 107 14.25 5.25 5.62
CA PRO A 107 15.08 4.74 6.70
C PRO A 107 15.71 3.39 6.35
N LYS A 108 17.03 3.26 6.51
CA LYS A 108 17.75 2.02 6.19
C LYS A 108 17.92 1.18 7.44
N ILE A 109 17.48 -0.09 7.36
CA ILE A 109 17.54 -1.03 8.47
C ILE A 109 18.38 -2.26 8.12
N ALA A 110 19.16 -2.74 9.09
CA ALA A 110 19.83 -4.03 9.05
C ALA A 110 19.35 -4.94 10.19
N VAL A 111 19.22 -6.22 9.92
CA VAL A 111 18.99 -7.27 10.94
C VAL A 111 20.25 -8.10 11.04
N ILE A 112 20.98 -7.94 12.12
CA ILE A 112 22.15 -8.78 12.39
C ILE A 112 21.64 -10.13 12.93
N PRO A 113 22.07 -11.27 12.37
CA PRO A 113 21.67 -12.57 12.86
C PRO A 113 21.92 -12.70 14.36
N PHE A 114 20.93 -13.22 15.09
CA PHE A 114 20.96 -13.24 16.54
C PHE A 114 22.04 -14.16 17.10
N GLU A 115 22.42 -13.96 18.34
CA GLU A 115 23.38 -14.82 19.03
C GLU A 115 22.68 -16.09 19.55
N ASN A 116 23.22 -17.25 19.23
CA ASN A 116 22.83 -18.51 19.86
C ASN A 116 23.57 -18.68 21.20
N LEU A 117 22.88 -18.46 22.31
CA LEU A 117 23.46 -18.57 23.64
C LEU A 117 23.65 -20.03 24.11
N ASN A 118 23.01 -20.97 23.45
CA ASN A 118 23.19 -22.40 23.76
C ASN A 118 24.43 -23.01 23.07
N LYS A 119 24.89 -22.39 21.97
CA LYS A 119 26.05 -22.83 21.17
C LYS A 119 25.90 -24.26 20.61
N ASP A 120 24.69 -24.70 20.34
CA ASP A 120 24.36 -25.95 19.66
C ASP A 120 23.95 -25.69 18.20
N ASP A 121 23.95 -26.73 17.37
CA ASP A 121 23.65 -26.63 15.94
C ASP A 121 22.14 -26.35 15.69
N ASP A 122 21.26 -26.95 16.50
CA ASP A 122 19.80 -26.73 16.38
C ASP A 122 19.42 -25.29 16.71
N GLY A 123 19.99 -24.71 17.77
CA GLY A 123 19.82 -23.32 18.13
C GLY A 123 20.37 -22.35 17.04
N GLN A 124 21.47 -22.73 16.36
CA GLN A 124 22.04 -21.95 15.29
C GLN A 124 21.10 -21.91 14.07
N PHE A 125 20.51 -23.03 13.70
CA PHE A 125 19.52 -23.10 12.61
C PHE A 125 18.29 -22.22 12.91
N LEU A 126 17.79 -22.26 14.13
CA LEU A 126 16.65 -21.45 14.56
C LEU A 126 16.97 -19.94 14.52
N VAL A 127 18.15 -19.54 15.01
CA VAL A 127 18.62 -18.14 14.97
C VAL A 127 18.67 -17.61 13.54
N ASP A 128 19.20 -18.41 12.63
CA ASP A 128 19.34 -18.01 11.22
C ASP A 128 17.97 -17.94 10.55
N GLY A 129 17.07 -18.88 10.83
CA GLY A 129 15.70 -18.87 10.31
C GLY A 129 14.92 -17.63 10.72
N ILE A 130 14.90 -17.29 12.01
CA ILE A 130 14.22 -16.09 12.51
C ILE A 130 14.79 -14.82 11.87
N ALA A 131 16.11 -14.72 11.71
CA ALA A 131 16.73 -13.56 11.07
C ALA A 131 16.35 -13.45 9.58
N GLU A 132 16.25 -14.57 8.87
CA GLU A 132 15.79 -14.61 7.47
C GLU A 132 14.33 -14.18 7.33
N ASP A 133 13.45 -14.65 8.22
CA ASP A 133 12.05 -14.32 8.20
C ASP A 133 11.83 -12.84 8.55
N LEU A 134 12.57 -12.31 9.54
CA LEU A 134 12.55 -10.88 9.85
C LEU A 134 12.98 -10.02 8.64
N LEU A 135 14.03 -10.41 7.94
CA LEU A 135 14.48 -9.73 6.72
C LEU A 135 13.41 -9.79 5.62
N THR A 136 12.76 -10.93 5.47
CA THR A 136 11.70 -11.14 4.48
C THR A 136 10.49 -10.27 4.78
N GLU A 137 9.95 -10.33 6.00
CA GLU A 137 8.78 -9.56 6.42
C GLU A 137 9.05 -8.05 6.42
N LEU A 138 10.22 -7.60 6.91
CA LEU A 138 10.61 -6.19 6.85
C LEU A 138 10.73 -5.68 5.41
N SER A 139 11.18 -6.53 4.47
CA SER A 139 11.30 -6.15 3.06
C SER A 139 9.96 -5.91 2.35
N MET A 140 8.85 -6.40 2.92
CA MET A 140 7.50 -6.12 2.43
C MET A 140 7.02 -4.71 2.82
N VAL A 141 7.70 -4.06 3.78
CA VAL A 141 7.40 -2.69 4.20
C VAL A 141 8.10 -1.71 3.29
N LYS A 142 7.37 -1.07 2.38
CA LYS A 142 7.93 -0.20 1.33
C LYS A 142 8.51 1.12 1.86
N GLU A 143 8.12 1.51 3.05
CA GLU A 143 8.55 2.75 3.72
C GLU A 143 9.96 2.68 4.30
N ILE A 144 10.54 1.48 4.39
CA ILE A 144 11.91 1.25 4.86
C ILE A 144 12.75 0.57 3.78
N SER A 145 14.04 0.75 3.87
CA SER A 145 15.03 0.11 3.00
C SER A 145 15.80 -0.93 3.79
N VAL A 146 15.59 -2.21 3.47
CA VAL A 146 16.16 -3.33 4.23
C VAL A 146 17.48 -3.78 3.61
N ALA A 147 18.52 -3.93 4.42
CA ALA A 147 19.81 -4.46 4.00
C ALA A 147 19.69 -5.90 3.50
N THR A 148 20.49 -6.25 2.50
CA THR A 148 20.44 -7.62 1.94
C THR A 148 20.88 -8.67 2.97
N ARG A 149 20.30 -9.89 2.87
CA ARG A 149 20.72 -11.04 3.69
C ARG A 149 22.24 -11.21 3.73
N LYS A 150 22.89 -11.13 2.56
CA LYS A 150 24.36 -11.30 2.46
C LYS A 150 25.10 -10.24 3.29
N THR A 151 24.64 -9.01 3.28
CA THR A 151 25.22 -7.93 4.10
C THR A 151 25.01 -8.21 5.58
N CYS A 152 23.79 -8.48 6.01
CA CYS A 152 23.43 -8.71 7.41
C CYS A 152 24.21 -9.91 8.01
N PHE A 153 24.22 -11.04 7.32
CA PHE A 153 24.93 -12.24 7.76
C PHE A 153 26.47 -12.06 7.73
N GLY A 154 26.98 -11.28 6.78
CA GLY A 154 28.43 -10.94 6.74
C GLY A 154 28.91 -10.01 7.85
N LEU A 155 28.00 -9.44 8.66
CA LEU A 155 28.30 -8.57 9.78
C LEU A 155 28.30 -9.29 11.15
N ARG A 156 27.77 -10.53 11.22
CA ARG A 156 27.61 -11.32 12.46
C ARG A 156 28.86 -11.37 13.35
N GLU A 157 30.02 -11.63 12.75
CA GLU A 157 31.27 -11.88 13.50
C GLU A 157 32.21 -10.67 13.55
N LYS A 158 31.73 -9.52 13.07
CA LYS A 158 32.56 -8.31 13.05
C LYS A 158 32.32 -7.49 14.30
N ASP A 159 33.39 -7.05 14.93
CA ASP A 159 33.33 -6.04 15.99
C ASP A 159 33.09 -4.67 15.34
N ILE A 160 31.82 -4.32 15.20
CA ILE A 160 31.36 -3.13 14.48
C ILE A 160 30.75 -2.17 15.50
N THR A 161 31.23 -0.94 15.52
CA THR A 161 30.65 0.12 16.35
C THR A 161 29.39 0.72 15.73
N SER A 162 28.54 1.38 16.54
CA SER A 162 27.36 2.10 16.04
C SER A 162 27.73 3.13 14.98
N GLN A 163 28.89 3.77 15.12
CA GLN A 163 29.41 4.74 14.14
C GLN A 163 29.75 4.08 12.81
N ASP A 164 30.32 2.84 12.83
CA ASP A 164 30.62 2.11 11.60
C ASP A 164 29.36 1.68 10.86
N PHE A 165 28.31 1.28 11.59
CA PHE A 165 27.01 0.95 10.99
C PHE A 165 26.44 2.14 10.21
N LYS A 166 26.62 3.35 10.73
CA LYS A 166 26.17 4.57 10.09
C LYS A 166 27.10 5.01 8.94
N ASP A 167 28.39 5.18 9.22
CA ASP A 167 29.34 5.83 8.29
C ASP A 167 29.77 4.92 7.15
N ALA A 168 30.00 3.62 7.43
CA ALA A 168 30.46 2.67 6.42
C ALA A 168 29.31 2.00 5.65
N TYR A 169 28.16 1.77 6.30
CA TYR A 169 27.04 1.03 5.71
C TYR A 169 25.81 1.89 5.48
N GLY A 170 25.72 3.06 6.09
CA GLY A 170 24.59 3.99 5.92
C GLY A 170 23.30 3.51 6.56
N PHE A 171 23.36 2.65 7.59
CA PHE A 171 22.18 2.20 8.32
C PHE A 171 21.71 3.27 9.31
N ASP A 172 20.39 3.51 9.31
CA ASP A 172 19.73 4.35 10.30
C ASP A 172 19.33 3.55 11.53
N TYR A 173 19.00 2.26 11.34
CA TYR A 173 18.54 1.35 12.39
C TYR A 173 19.20 0.00 12.26
N VAL A 174 19.47 -0.63 13.42
CA VAL A 174 20.01 -1.99 13.50
C VAL A 174 19.20 -2.80 14.50
N VAL A 175 18.77 -3.99 14.07
CA VAL A 175 18.15 -5.01 14.92
C VAL A 175 19.22 -6.01 15.32
N THR A 176 19.34 -6.25 16.62
CA THR A 176 20.19 -7.30 17.21
C THR A 176 19.37 -8.13 18.18
N GLY A 177 19.88 -9.29 18.57
CA GLY A 177 19.19 -10.12 19.53
C GLY A 177 19.95 -11.37 19.92
N SER A 178 19.36 -12.13 20.84
CA SER A 178 19.88 -13.41 21.28
C SER A 178 18.76 -14.42 21.51
N ILE A 179 19.06 -15.68 21.31
CA ILE A 179 18.14 -16.80 21.55
C ILE A 179 18.77 -17.74 22.58
N ARG A 180 17.94 -18.16 23.54
CA ARG A 180 18.26 -19.18 24.51
C ARG A 180 17.15 -20.20 24.57
N ALA A 181 17.45 -21.46 24.29
CA ALA A 181 16.55 -22.58 24.50
C ALA A 181 16.86 -23.26 25.83
N SER A 182 15.85 -23.73 26.57
CA SER A 182 15.97 -24.51 27.77
C SER A 182 14.79 -25.47 27.84
N ASP A 183 15.05 -26.77 27.78
CA ASP A 183 14.08 -27.87 27.84
C ASP A 183 12.83 -27.63 26.97
N ASN A 184 11.83 -26.99 27.50
CA ASN A 184 10.54 -26.75 26.83
C ASN A 184 10.24 -25.26 26.62
N ARG A 185 11.25 -24.39 26.76
CA ARG A 185 11.07 -22.92 26.61
C ARG A 185 12.13 -22.32 25.71
N LEU A 186 11.69 -21.46 24.82
CA LEU A 186 12.54 -20.62 23.98
C LEU A 186 12.39 -19.16 24.43
N ARG A 187 13.52 -18.53 24.75
CA ARG A 187 13.56 -17.08 25.03
C ARG A 187 14.30 -16.35 23.94
N ILE A 188 13.61 -15.41 23.31
CA ILE A 188 14.15 -14.53 22.29
C ILE A 188 14.23 -13.12 22.88
N SER A 189 15.43 -12.55 22.92
CA SER A 189 15.66 -11.16 23.32
C SER A 189 16.04 -10.35 22.08
N ILE A 190 15.41 -9.19 21.88
CA ILE A 190 15.59 -8.37 20.67
C ILE A 190 15.77 -6.92 21.09
N GLU A 191 16.61 -6.22 20.34
CA GLU A 191 16.86 -4.80 20.50
C GLU A 191 16.82 -4.11 19.14
N LEU A 192 16.20 -2.94 19.08
CA LEU A 192 16.26 -2.00 17.95
C LEU A 192 17.02 -0.77 18.37
N SER A 193 18.10 -0.51 17.68
CA SER A 193 18.98 0.65 17.93
C SER A 193 18.88 1.68 16.82
N ASP A 194 18.80 2.95 17.18
CA ASP A 194 18.87 4.11 16.28
C ASP A 194 20.33 4.56 16.16
N MET A 195 20.91 4.39 14.98
CA MET A 195 22.31 4.72 14.71
C MET A 195 22.56 6.24 14.59
N ASN A 196 21.49 7.02 14.43
CA ASN A 196 21.63 8.49 14.36
C ASN A 196 21.84 9.11 15.75
N ASP A 197 21.17 8.55 16.75
CA ASP A 197 21.22 9.02 18.14
C ASP A 197 22.08 8.10 19.05
N ASP A 198 22.64 7.02 18.49
CA ASP A 198 23.45 6.00 19.19
C ASP A 198 22.78 5.47 20.47
N LYS A 199 21.55 4.98 20.31
CA LYS A 199 20.76 4.48 21.45
C LYS A 199 19.80 3.36 21.06
N VAL A 200 19.54 2.47 22.02
CA VAL A 200 18.45 1.52 21.94
C VAL A 200 17.14 2.28 22.07
N ILE A 201 16.27 2.16 21.06
CA ILE A 201 14.95 2.79 21.06
C ILE A 201 13.85 1.83 21.45
N TRP A 202 14.10 0.52 21.33
CA TRP A 202 13.17 -0.53 21.74
C TRP A 202 13.92 -1.82 22.07
N SER A 203 13.46 -2.52 23.11
CA SER A 203 13.89 -3.88 23.41
C SER A 203 12.74 -4.69 24.00
N ASN A 204 12.69 -5.96 23.69
CA ASN A 204 11.68 -6.87 24.25
C ASN A 204 12.23 -8.30 24.40
N LYS A 205 11.54 -9.09 25.25
CA LYS A 205 11.81 -10.51 25.47
C LYS A 205 10.53 -11.29 25.24
N PHE A 206 10.63 -12.32 24.39
CA PHE A 206 9.55 -13.24 24.10
C PHE A 206 9.88 -14.61 24.73
N ASP A 207 9.03 -15.07 25.62
CA ASP A 207 9.13 -16.40 26.24
C ASP A 207 8.07 -17.31 25.61
N ILE A 208 8.49 -18.40 25.00
CA ILE A 208 7.65 -19.29 24.20
C ILE A 208 7.76 -20.71 24.74
N GLU A 209 6.63 -21.39 24.87
CA GLU A 209 6.61 -22.82 25.11
C GLU A 209 6.82 -23.57 23.79
N ASN A 210 7.70 -24.57 23.80
CA ASN A 210 8.10 -25.31 22.60
C ASN A 210 6.97 -26.26 22.15
N LYS A 211 5.95 -25.75 21.44
CA LYS A 211 4.83 -26.57 20.94
C LYS A 211 4.94 -26.90 19.45
N ASP A 212 5.22 -25.94 18.64
CA ASP A 212 5.52 -26.09 17.20
C ASP A 212 6.35 -24.88 16.78
N ILE A 213 7.61 -25.12 16.45
CA ILE A 213 8.57 -24.05 16.20
C ILE A 213 8.14 -23.19 14.99
N PHE A 214 7.53 -23.79 13.98
CA PHE A 214 7.17 -23.08 12.74
C PHE A 214 5.93 -22.19 12.89
N GLU A 215 4.85 -22.65 13.54
CA GLU A 215 3.67 -21.83 13.79
C GLU A 215 3.98 -20.64 14.71
N ILE A 216 4.84 -20.87 15.71
CA ILE A 216 5.30 -19.86 16.65
C ILE A 216 6.22 -18.83 15.96
N GLN A 217 7.06 -19.29 15.04
CA GLN A 217 8.01 -18.46 14.30
C GLN A 217 7.28 -17.37 13.51
N ASP A 218 6.26 -17.72 12.75
CA ASP A 218 5.45 -16.74 11.97
C ASP A 218 4.77 -15.68 12.85
N GLU A 219 4.18 -16.11 13.97
CA GLU A 219 3.50 -15.20 14.90
C GLU A 219 4.48 -14.22 15.55
N ILE A 220 5.65 -14.72 15.99
CA ILE A 220 6.66 -13.90 16.64
C ILE A 220 7.31 -12.94 15.67
N VAL A 221 7.70 -13.42 14.49
CA VAL A 221 8.28 -12.55 13.45
C VAL A 221 7.32 -11.43 13.12
N THR A 222 6.03 -11.72 12.96
CA THR A 222 5.02 -10.69 12.71
C THR A 222 4.91 -9.67 13.87
N LYS A 223 4.93 -10.13 15.13
CA LYS A 223 4.92 -9.23 16.30
C LYS A 223 6.17 -8.34 16.33
N ILE A 224 7.34 -8.94 16.12
CA ILE A 224 8.63 -8.23 16.13
C ILE A 224 8.64 -7.16 15.03
N VAL A 225 8.28 -7.52 13.80
CA VAL A 225 8.24 -6.59 12.65
C VAL A 225 7.30 -5.43 12.91
N THR A 226 6.11 -5.71 13.44
CA THR A 226 5.12 -4.67 13.77
C THR A 226 5.67 -3.68 14.81
N CYS A 227 6.33 -4.19 15.86
CA CYS A 227 6.96 -3.34 16.88
C CYS A 227 8.12 -2.51 16.28
N ILE A 228 9.00 -3.16 15.50
CA ILE A 228 10.15 -2.48 14.88
C ILE A 228 9.68 -1.35 13.96
N VAL A 229 8.73 -1.62 13.08
CA VAL A 229 8.20 -0.60 12.15
C VAL A 229 7.54 0.56 12.91
N GLY A 230 6.75 0.26 13.94
CA GLY A 230 6.14 1.27 14.80
C GLY A 230 7.17 2.17 15.47
N GLU A 231 8.23 1.62 16.05
CA GLU A 231 9.29 2.39 16.71
C GLU A 231 10.12 3.22 15.72
N ILE A 232 10.37 2.71 14.51
CA ILE A 232 11.01 3.47 13.42
C ILE A 232 10.13 4.68 13.04
N GLU A 233 8.83 4.50 12.89
CA GLU A 233 7.88 5.59 12.60
C GLU A 233 7.91 6.66 13.70
N ILE A 234 7.87 6.24 14.97
CA ILE A 234 7.95 7.16 16.13
C ILE A 234 9.26 7.96 16.11
N SER A 235 10.37 7.27 15.96
CA SER A 235 11.70 7.90 15.95
C SER A 235 11.82 8.87 14.77
N SER A 236 11.41 8.44 13.58
CA SER A 236 11.40 9.27 12.37
C SER A 236 10.49 10.49 12.50
N LEU A 237 9.29 10.33 13.08
CA LEU A 237 8.37 11.43 13.33
C LEU A 237 8.95 12.42 14.35
N LYS A 238 9.57 11.94 15.43
CA LYS A 238 10.27 12.81 16.41
C LYS A 238 11.37 13.62 15.74
N ARG A 239 12.17 13.02 14.85
CA ARG A 239 13.19 13.73 14.06
C ARG A 239 12.57 14.75 13.11
N ALA A 240 11.55 14.37 12.35
CA ALA A 240 10.84 15.25 11.43
C ALA A 240 10.26 16.49 12.14
N ASN A 241 9.77 16.34 13.38
CA ASN A 241 9.26 17.46 14.17
C ASN A 241 10.32 18.46 14.63
N ARG A 242 11.60 18.04 14.63
CA ARG A 242 12.75 18.93 14.94
C ARG A 242 13.34 19.63 13.72
N LYS A 243 13.02 19.14 12.51
CA LYS A 243 13.52 19.73 11.25
C LYS A 243 12.69 20.94 10.82
N PRO A 244 13.30 21.95 10.15
CA PRO A 244 12.55 22.95 9.40
C PRO A 244 11.65 22.29 8.36
N THR A 245 10.46 22.86 8.14
CA THR A 245 9.42 22.25 7.30
C THR A 245 9.83 22.12 5.82
N ASP A 246 10.78 22.89 5.35
CA ASP A 246 11.31 22.91 3.99
C ASP A 246 12.43 21.88 3.73
N ASN A 247 12.85 21.14 4.74
CA ASN A 247 13.95 20.17 4.66
C ASN A 247 13.56 18.75 5.11
N MET A 248 12.31 18.34 4.80
CA MET A 248 11.82 17.02 5.11
C MET A 248 11.73 16.13 3.85
N THR A 249 11.89 14.83 4.06
CA THR A 249 11.69 13.83 3.00
C THR A 249 10.20 13.56 2.75
N SER A 250 9.84 12.96 1.61
CA SER A 250 8.48 12.49 1.33
C SER A 250 7.96 11.57 2.44
N TYR A 251 8.80 10.69 2.97
CA TYR A 251 8.48 9.82 4.09
C TYR A 251 8.13 10.62 5.37
N GLU A 252 8.98 11.58 5.75
CA GLU A 252 8.78 12.42 6.95
C GLU A 252 7.51 13.29 6.85
N TYR A 253 7.25 13.87 5.67
CA TYR A 253 6.01 14.59 5.40
C TYR A 253 4.78 13.67 5.51
N THR A 254 4.88 12.45 4.98
CA THR A 254 3.79 11.45 5.04
C THR A 254 3.47 11.08 6.48
N LEU A 255 4.49 10.82 7.32
CA LEU A 255 4.32 10.53 8.74
C LEU A 255 3.65 11.69 9.49
N LYS A 256 4.05 12.94 9.22
CA LYS A 256 3.40 14.13 9.81
C LYS A 256 1.94 14.24 9.36
N GLY A 257 1.67 14.07 8.08
CA GLY A 257 0.31 14.11 7.54
C GLY A 257 -0.57 13.05 8.18
N ARG A 258 -0.07 11.83 8.35
CA ARG A 258 -0.76 10.73 9.04
C ARG A 258 -1.02 11.07 10.52
N ALA A 259 -0.01 11.53 11.26
CA ALA A 259 -0.15 11.88 12.67
C ALA A 259 -1.16 13.01 12.90
N LEU A 260 -1.23 13.98 12.00
CA LEU A 260 -2.22 15.05 12.03
C LEU A 260 -3.64 14.54 11.68
N ASN A 261 -3.76 13.64 10.71
CA ASN A 261 -5.04 13.02 10.36
C ASN A 261 -5.65 12.25 11.56
N GLN A 262 -4.81 11.61 12.37
CA GLN A 262 -5.20 10.83 13.54
C GLN A 262 -5.72 11.66 14.72
N GLN A 263 -5.58 12.99 14.70
CA GLN A 263 -6.11 13.87 15.74
C GLN A 263 -7.63 14.09 15.63
N TYR A 264 -8.22 13.76 14.48
CA TYR A 264 -9.66 13.92 14.21
C TYR A 264 -10.19 15.35 14.42
N GLU A 265 -9.32 16.35 14.29
CA GLU A 265 -9.63 17.76 14.42
C GLU A 265 -9.61 18.48 13.07
N LYS A 266 -10.50 19.48 12.90
CA LYS A 266 -10.64 20.21 11.64
C LYS A 266 -9.35 20.90 11.18
N ASN A 267 -8.65 21.57 12.10
CA ASN A 267 -7.41 22.28 11.77
C ASN A 267 -6.27 21.29 11.49
N ALA A 268 -6.16 20.22 12.28
CA ALA A 268 -5.19 19.16 12.07
C ALA A 268 -5.41 18.46 10.71
N ASN A 269 -6.66 18.18 10.35
CA ASN A 269 -6.98 17.59 9.04
C ASN A 269 -6.58 18.50 7.87
N ALA A 270 -6.81 19.80 7.98
CA ALA A 270 -6.38 20.77 6.95
C ALA A 270 -4.85 20.83 6.81
N GLU A 271 -4.14 20.79 7.94
CA GLU A 271 -2.67 20.77 7.94
C GLU A 271 -2.11 19.43 7.45
N ALA A 272 -2.78 18.31 7.77
CA ALA A 272 -2.44 16.99 7.24
C ALA A 272 -2.42 16.97 5.70
N ILE A 273 -3.41 17.59 5.06
CA ILE A 273 -3.47 17.69 3.59
C ILE A 273 -2.27 18.47 3.05
N LYS A 274 -1.85 19.57 3.69
CA LYS A 274 -0.66 20.34 3.27
C LYS A 274 0.61 19.52 3.38
N MET A 275 0.77 18.76 4.47
CA MET A 275 1.91 17.86 4.64
C MET A 275 1.94 16.78 3.56
N LEU A 276 0.79 16.20 3.24
CA LEU A 276 0.67 15.18 2.20
C LEU A 276 0.89 15.76 0.79
N ASP A 277 0.50 17.00 0.54
CA ASP A 277 0.84 17.70 -0.71
C ASP A 277 2.36 17.92 -0.83
N ALA A 278 3.03 18.31 0.26
CA ALA A 278 4.47 18.44 0.30
C ALA A 278 5.18 17.09 0.10
N ALA A 279 4.65 16.01 0.68
CA ALA A 279 5.14 14.65 0.46
C ALA A 279 5.06 14.24 -1.02
N ILE A 280 3.95 14.57 -1.69
CA ILE A 280 3.73 14.32 -3.12
C ILE A 280 4.71 15.13 -3.98
N GLU A 281 4.96 16.38 -3.63
CA GLU A 281 5.92 17.21 -4.37
C GLU A 281 7.37 16.71 -4.19
N ALA A 282 7.72 16.20 -3.00
CA ALA A 282 9.03 15.62 -2.72
C ALA A 282 9.26 14.28 -3.47
N ASP A 283 8.22 13.45 -3.63
CA ASP A 283 8.26 12.22 -4.42
C ASP A 283 6.90 11.95 -5.08
N LYS A 284 6.80 12.27 -6.36
CA LYS A 284 5.58 12.09 -7.16
C LYS A 284 5.30 10.64 -7.57
N THR A 285 6.24 9.75 -7.33
CA THR A 285 6.14 8.33 -7.70
C THR A 285 5.66 7.44 -6.56
N ASN A 286 5.68 7.94 -5.32
CA ASN A 286 5.23 7.22 -4.14
C ASN A 286 3.69 7.22 -4.04
N PRO A 287 3.01 6.05 -4.05
CA PRO A 287 1.55 5.96 -3.94
C PRO A 287 1.01 6.32 -2.56
N LEU A 288 1.81 6.14 -1.50
CA LEU A 288 1.36 6.23 -0.12
C LEU A 288 0.86 7.63 0.30
N PRO A 289 1.56 8.76 -0.04
CA PRO A 289 1.03 10.09 0.25
C PRO A 289 -0.30 10.38 -0.42
N TYR A 290 -0.52 9.89 -1.65
CA TYR A 290 -1.80 10.03 -2.34
C TYR A 290 -2.91 9.23 -1.66
N SER A 291 -2.62 8.01 -1.19
CA SER A 291 -3.57 7.18 -0.44
C SER A 291 -3.99 7.87 0.87
N TRP A 292 -3.03 8.37 1.64
CA TRP A 292 -3.30 9.12 2.86
C TRP A 292 -4.03 10.43 2.61
N LYS A 293 -3.74 11.13 1.52
CA LYS A 293 -4.48 12.33 1.11
C LYS A 293 -5.95 12.02 0.81
N ALA A 294 -6.22 10.93 0.09
CA ALA A 294 -7.60 10.48 -0.14
C ALA A 294 -8.29 10.13 1.20
N CYS A 295 -7.64 9.37 2.07
CA CYS A 295 -8.16 9.04 3.40
C CYS A 295 -8.48 10.31 4.21
N THR A 296 -7.57 11.30 4.24
CA THR A 296 -7.74 12.56 4.97
C THR A 296 -8.89 13.41 4.41
N ILE A 297 -9.06 13.46 3.09
CA ILE A 297 -10.20 14.14 2.46
C ILE A 297 -11.51 13.39 2.78
N GLY A 298 -11.53 12.04 2.70
CA GLY A 298 -12.68 11.22 3.07
C GLY A 298 -13.10 11.44 4.53
N GLN A 299 -12.14 11.47 5.45
CA GLN A 299 -12.39 11.81 6.86
C GLN A 299 -13.00 13.20 7.01
N SER A 300 -12.49 14.20 6.27
CA SER A 300 -13.01 15.57 6.33
C SER A 300 -14.47 15.68 5.86
N MET A 301 -14.88 14.88 4.89
CA MET A 301 -16.28 14.78 4.44
C MET A 301 -17.15 14.09 5.49
N ALA A 302 -16.70 12.97 6.04
CA ALA A 302 -17.43 12.21 7.04
C ALA A 302 -17.67 13.02 8.33
N LEU A 303 -16.65 13.75 8.80
CA LEU A 303 -16.73 14.57 10.01
C LEU A 303 -17.34 15.98 9.77
N GLY A 304 -17.67 16.32 8.53
CA GLY A 304 -18.23 17.63 8.20
C GLY A 304 -17.23 18.80 8.29
N PHE A 305 -15.92 18.53 8.23
CA PHE A 305 -14.88 19.57 8.21
C PHE A 305 -14.84 20.31 6.87
N ARG A 306 -15.21 19.61 5.79
CA ARG A 306 -15.39 20.15 4.43
C ARG A 306 -16.79 19.87 3.94
N GLU A 307 -17.29 20.75 3.08
CA GLU A 307 -18.54 20.51 2.37
C GLU A 307 -18.38 19.30 1.42
N ASN A 308 -19.40 18.46 1.42
CA ASN A 308 -19.50 17.35 0.47
C ASN A 308 -20.04 17.88 -0.87
N ASN A 309 -19.16 18.53 -1.65
CA ASN A 309 -19.46 19.10 -2.95
C ASN A 309 -18.59 18.47 -4.06
N ASP A 310 -18.92 18.77 -5.32
CA ASP A 310 -18.24 18.19 -6.48
C ASP A 310 -16.72 18.42 -6.47
N LYS A 311 -16.25 19.54 -5.93
CA LYS A 311 -14.82 19.85 -5.82
C LYS A 311 -14.13 18.92 -4.82
N THR A 312 -14.69 18.79 -3.61
CA THR A 312 -14.13 17.92 -2.57
C THR A 312 -14.13 16.46 -3.02
N MET A 313 -15.20 16.02 -3.69
CA MET A 313 -15.30 14.67 -4.26
C MET A 313 -14.28 14.48 -5.40
N SER A 314 -14.08 15.48 -6.26
CA SER A 314 -13.07 15.43 -7.32
C SER A 314 -11.64 15.35 -6.76
N ASP A 315 -11.33 16.11 -5.70
CA ASP A 315 -10.03 16.07 -5.02
C ASP A 315 -9.78 14.67 -4.40
N PHE A 316 -10.80 14.11 -3.73
CA PHE A 316 -10.78 12.76 -3.18
C PHE A 316 -10.51 11.70 -4.26
N MET A 317 -11.35 11.68 -5.29
CA MET A 317 -11.24 10.71 -6.39
C MET A 317 -9.93 10.87 -7.18
N GLY A 318 -9.44 12.10 -7.33
CA GLY A 318 -8.17 12.39 -7.99
C GLY A 318 -6.98 11.81 -7.23
N ALA A 319 -6.96 11.96 -5.91
CA ALA A 319 -5.94 11.37 -5.05
C ALA A 319 -6.01 9.83 -5.06
N LEU A 320 -7.21 9.26 -4.92
CA LEU A 320 -7.45 7.83 -4.95
C LEU A 320 -7.03 7.18 -6.27
N SER A 321 -7.41 7.80 -7.40
CA SER A 321 -7.03 7.34 -8.74
C SER A 321 -5.51 7.38 -8.94
N LYS A 322 -4.84 8.42 -8.43
CA LYS A 322 -3.39 8.55 -8.56
C LYS A 322 -2.65 7.54 -7.69
N ALA A 323 -3.13 7.32 -6.46
CA ALA A 323 -2.61 6.26 -5.60
C ALA A 323 -2.68 4.88 -6.28
N ASN A 324 -3.81 4.56 -6.90
CA ASN A 324 -3.99 3.30 -7.61
C ASN A 324 -3.13 3.19 -8.89
N GLU A 325 -2.96 4.28 -9.65
CA GLU A 325 -2.13 4.31 -10.86
C GLU A 325 -0.65 4.04 -10.53
N LEU A 326 -0.16 4.57 -9.40
CA LEU A 326 1.23 4.44 -8.98
C LEU A 326 1.50 3.17 -8.17
N ASN A 327 0.44 2.49 -7.71
CA ASN A 327 0.60 1.33 -6.84
C ASN A 327 1.24 0.16 -7.58
N ASP A 328 2.44 -0.24 -7.13
CA ASP A 328 3.15 -1.43 -7.54
C ASP A 328 3.09 -2.49 -6.43
N ASN A 329 1.88 -2.96 -6.15
CA ASN A 329 1.58 -3.98 -5.13
C ASN A 329 1.99 -3.61 -3.69
N ASP A 330 2.02 -2.31 -3.38
CA ASP A 330 2.22 -1.81 -2.02
C ASP A 330 0.97 -2.12 -1.17
N TRP A 331 1.10 -3.08 -0.25
CA TRP A 331 0.00 -3.51 0.61
C TRP A 331 -0.57 -2.37 1.46
N ASN A 332 0.28 -1.42 1.90
CA ASN A 332 -0.12 -0.31 2.76
C ASN A 332 -0.98 0.71 1.98
N ALA A 333 -0.57 1.06 0.78
CA ALA A 333 -1.40 1.88 -0.10
C ALA A 333 -2.71 1.15 -0.49
N LEU A 334 -2.64 -0.15 -0.82
CA LEU A 334 -3.82 -0.95 -1.18
C LEU A 334 -4.86 -1.02 -0.05
N ARG A 335 -4.43 -1.22 1.21
CA ARG A 335 -5.35 -1.25 2.34
C ARG A 335 -6.04 0.10 2.57
N ILE A 336 -5.31 1.22 2.38
CA ILE A 336 -5.89 2.56 2.52
C ILE A 336 -6.88 2.84 1.39
N ILE A 337 -6.58 2.40 0.17
CA ILE A 337 -7.52 2.47 -0.96
C ILE A 337 -8.79 1.65 -0.66
N ALA A 338 -8.65 0.45 -0.09
CA ALA A 338 -9.79 -0.37 0.33
C ALA A 338 -10.64 0.35 1.39
N GLU A 339 -10.02 1.00 2.37
CA GLU A 339 -10.71 1.78 3.39
C GLU A 339 -11.44 3.00 2.80
N ALA A 340 -10.85 3.65 1.82
CA ALA A 340 -11.50 4.76 1.10
C ALA A 340 -12.75 4.30 0.33
N HIS A 341 -12.68 3.15 -0.36
CA HIS A 341 -13.85 2.55 -1.00
C HIS A 341 -14.94 2.15 0.01
N LEU A 342 -14.53 1.60 1.16
CA LEU A 342 -15.45 1.26 2.23
C LEU A 342 -16.20 2.51 2.78
N THR A 343 -15.48 3.62 2.93
CA THR A 343 -16.06 4.91 3.35
C THR A 343 -17.08 5.44 2.33
N LEU A 344 -16.86 5.20 1.04
CA LEU A 344 -17.80 5.52 -0.03
C LEU A 344 -18.98 4.55 -0.14
N GLN A 345 -19.03 3.50 0.70
CA GLN A 345 -19.97 2.39 0.58
C GLN A 345 -19.87 1.62 -0.75
N ASP A 346 -18.73 1.74 -1.43
CA ASP A 346 -18.39 0.91 -2.59
C ASP A 346 -17.75 -0.41 -2.10
N PHE A 347 -18.62 -1.32 -1.66
CA PHE A 347 -18.19 -2.61 -1.07
C PHE A 347 -17.49 -3.53 -2.08
N GLU A 348 -17.85 -3.43 -3.36
CA GLU A 348 -17.19 -4.16 -4.46
C GLU A 348 -15.74 -3.68 -4.63
N GLY A 349 -15.55 -2.37 -4.77
CA GLY A 349 -14.21 -1.76 -4.85
C GLY A 349 -13.38 -2.05 -3.60
N ALA A 350 -13.97 -1.90 -2.41
CA ALA A 350 -13.32 -2.23 -1.15
C ALA A 350 -12.80 -3.68 -1.13
N MET A 351 -13.62 -4.65 -1.58
CA MET A 351 -13.24 -6.06 -1.64
C MET A 351 -12.10 -6.34 -2.61
N VAL A 352 -12.10 -5.70 -3.78
CA VAL A 352 -11.01 -5.84 -4.76
C VAL A 352 -9.67 -5.41 -4.17
N TYR A 353 -9.62 -4.23 -3.52
CA TYR A 353 -8.37 -3.70 -2.98
C TYR A 353 -7.96 -4.38 -1.67
N ALA A 354 -8.90 -4.78 -0.82
CA ALA A 354 -8.62 -5.55 0.38
C ALA A 354 -8.03 -6.93 0.05
N ASN A 355 -8.54 -7.62 -0.97
CA ASN A 355 -7.95 -8.86 -1.48
C ASN A 355 -6.52 -8.66 -2.00
N LYS A 356 -6.29 -7.59 -2.77
CA LYS A 356 -4.93 -7.28 -3.25
C LYS A 356 -3.97 -7.02 -2.09
N ALA A 357 -4.39 -6.26 -1.08
CA ALA A 357 -3.59 -5.99 0.11
C ALA A 357 -3.29 -7.30 0.88
N TYR A 358 -4.30 -8.16 1.06
CA TYR A 358 -4.16 -9.45 1.72
C TYR A 358 -3.20 -10.39 0.98
N ASN A 359 -3.30 -10.45 -0.35
CA ASN A 359 -2.37 -11.25 -1.16
C ASN A 359 -0.93 -10.70 -1.14
N ALA A 360 -0.76 -9.39 -0.96
CA ALA A 360 0.56 -8.77 -0.88
C ALA A 360 1.22 -8.96 0.50
N ASN A 361 0.43 -8.94 1.60
CA ASN A 361 0.93 -9.22 2.94
C ASN A 361 -0.20 -9.78 3.85
N PRO A 362 -0.42 -11.12 3.85
CA PRO A 362 -1.55 -11.76 4.53
C PRO A 362 -1.42 -11.78 6.07
N ASN A 363 -0.23 -11.55 6.61
CA ASN A 363 0.03 -11.63 8.05
C ASN A 363 0.03 -10.25 8.74
N HIS A 364 0.08 -9.17 7.96
CA HIS A 364 0.19 -7.84 8.54
C HIS A 364 -1.10 -7.40 9.25
N PRO A 365 -1.03 -6.96 10.51
CA PRO A 365 -2.22 -6.62 11.30
C PRO A 365 -3.14 -5.58 10.66
N PHE A 366 -2.59 -4.53 10.05
CA PHE A 366 -3.39 -3.52 9.35
C PHE A 366 -4.12 -4.08 8.11
N VAL A 367 -3.51 -5.05 7.43
CA VAL A 367 -4.15 -5.73 6.30
C VAL A 367 -5.28 -6.63 6.78
N LEU A 368 -5.04 -7.42 7.82
CA LEU A 368 -6.06 -8.26 8.45
C LEU A 368 -7.24 -7.42 8.98
N TRP A 369 -6.95 -6.27 9.59
CA TRP A 369 -7.96 -5.34 10.07
C TRP A 369 -8.91 -4.88 8.96
N ILE A 370 -8.37 -4.35 7.87
CA ILE A 370 -9.22 -3.86 6.77
C ILE A 370 -9.90 -5.02 6.03
N TYR A 371 -9.20 -6.14 5.85
CA TYR A 371 -9.74 -7.30 5.15
C TYR A 371 -10.91 -7.93 5.91
N GLY A 372 -10.80 -8.13 7.22
CA GLY A 372 -11.89 -8.62 8.07
C GLY A 372 -13.12 -7.69 8.04
N ARG A 373 -12.90 -6.38 8.15
CA ARG A 373 -13.95 -5.36 8.07
C ARG A 373 -14.66 -5.33 6.71
N VAL A 374 -13.92 -5.49 5.63
CA VAL A 374 -14.49 -5.52 4.28
C VAL A 374 -15.26 -6.80 4.04
N LEU A 375 -14.71 -7.97 4.39
CA LEU A 375 -15.39 -9.26 4.28
C LEU A 375 -16.74 -9.26 4.98
N MET A 376 -16.79 -8.79 6.21
CA MET A 376 -18.01 -8.69 7.01
C MET A 376 -19.08 -7.84 6.31
N ARG A 377 -18.71 -6.70 5.74
CA ARG A 377 -19.63 -5.76 5.10
C ARG A 377 -20.00 -6.18 3.65
N TYR A 378 -19.12 -6.90 2.99
CA TYR A 378 -19.36 -7.45 1.65
C TYR A 378 -20.32 -8.64 1.68
N GLY A 379 -20.51 -9.31 2.83
CA GLY A 379 -21.43 -10.41 3.02
C GLY A 379 -20.77 -11.76 3.33
N ASN A 380 -19.45 -11.80 3.50
CA ASN A 380 -18.73 -12.99 3.97
C ASN A 380 -18.42 -12.87 5.48
N LEU A 381 -19.51 -12.89 6.25
CA LEU A 381 -19.50 -12.58 7.68
C LEU A 381 -18.62 -13.54 8.48
N ASP A 382 -18.77 -14.85 8.27
CA ASP A 382 -18.02 -15.88 9.01
C ASP A 382 -16.50 -15.74 8.85
N SER A 383 -16.03 -15.48 7.61
CA SER A 383 -14.62 -15.26 7.35
C SER A 383 -14.12 -13.96 7.95
N GLY A 384 -14.95 -12.91 7.91
CA GLY A 384 -14.64 -11.62 8.51
C GLY A 384 -14.48 -11.71 10.02
N ILE A 385 -15.40 -12.40 10.71
CA ILE A 385 -15.34 -12.64 12.16
C ILE A 385 -14.07 -13.39 12.53
N LYS A 386 -13.78 -14.52 11.86
CA LYS A 386 -12.57 -15.32 12.15
C LYS A 386 -11.28 -14.51 12.03
N ILE A 387 -11.18 -13.64 11.02
CA ILE A 387 -10.00 -12.79 10.83
C ILE A 387 -9.91 -11.73 11.94
N LEU A 388 -11.03 -11.12 12.33
CA LEU A 388 -11.05 -10.13 13.39
C LEU A 388 -10.79 -10.76 14.77
N GLU A 389 -11.32 -11.96 15.05
CA GLU A 389 -11.03 -12.73 16.27
C GLU A 389 -9.54 -13.08 16.34
N LYS A 390 -8.96 -13.63 15.26
CA LYS A 390 -7.52 -13.92 15.18
C LYS A 390 -6.66 -12.67 15.42
N LEU A 391 -7.10 -11.52 14.91
CA LEU A 391 -6.41 -10.26 15.15
C LEU A 391 -6.55 -9.78 16.60
N TYR A 392 -7.72 -9.98 17.22
CA TYR A 392 -8.00 -9.61 18.61
C TYR A 392 -7.17 -10.42 19.61
N GLU A 393 -6.93 -11.71 19.33
CA GLU A 393 -6.06 -12.59 20.14
C GLU A 393 -4.58 -12.17 20.10
N ARG A 394 -4.17 -11.46 19.04
CA ARG A 394 -2.84 -10.85 18.98
C ARG A 394 -2.84 -9.58 19.82
N GLU A 395 -1.89 -9.44 20.73
CA GLU A 395 -1.77 -8.26 21.58
C GLU A 395 -1.82 -6.94 20.80
N PRO A 396 -2.28 -5.82 21.47
CA PRO A 396 -2.43 -4.53 20.79
C PRO A 396 -1.14 -4.12 20.08
N ILE A 397 -1.31 -3.68 18.84
CA ILE A 397 -0.22 -3.21 18.00
C ILE A 397 0.26 -1.86 18.54
N PRO A 398 1.51 -1.72 18.96
CA PRO A 398 2.03 -0.42 19.43
C PRO A 398 1.81 0.67 18.38
N MET A 399 1.38 1.85 18.82
CA MET A 399 1.21 3.05 17.98
C MET A 399 0.22 2.93 16.81
N SER A 400 -0.68 1.96 16.83
CA SER A 400 -1.67 1.82 15.78
C SER A 400 -3.00 2.47 16.16
N ASP A 401 -3.76 2.92 15.14
CA ASP A 401 -5.17 3.28 15.29
C ASP A 401 -6.04 2.08 15.66
N ILE A 402 -5.49 0.87 15.57
CA ILE A 402 -6.13 -0.39 15.93
C ILE A 402 -5.84 -0.64 17.42
N ASN A 403 -6.44 0.15 18.28
CA ASN A 403 -6.41 -0.11 19.72
C ASN A 403 -7.49 -1.13 20.11
N THR A 404 -7.38 -1.67 21.32
CA THR A 404 -8.31 -2.68 21.86
C THR A 404 -9.76 -2.20 21.82
N ASP A 405 -10.03 -0.93 22.11
CA ASP A 405 -11.37 -0.36 22.10
C ASP A 405 -11.97 -0.34 20.68
N ARG A 406 -11.18 0.04 19.69
CA ARG A 406 -11.62 0.02 18.28
C ARG A 406 -11.86 -1.40 17.76
N MET A 407 -11.05 -2.36 18.21
CA MET A 407 -11.25 -3.79 17.90
C MET A 407 -12.54 -4.31 18.55
N ASN A 408 -12.78 -3.97 19.81
CA ASN A 408 -14.02 -4.33 20.50
C ASN A 408 -15.26 -3.80 19.75
N LYS A 409 -15.22 -2.56 19.28
CA LYS A 409 -16.32 -1.95 18.50
C LYS A 409 -16.60 -2.67 17.18
N GLU A 410 -15.57 -3.11 16.47
CA GLU A 410 -15.77 -3.84 15.21
C GLU A 410 -16.21 -5.29 15.46
N LEU A 411 -15.69 -5.97 16.48
CA LEU A 411 -16.18 -7.30 16.89
C LEU A 411 -17.61 -7.25 17.38
N PHE A 412 -17.99 -6.22 18.16
CA PHE A 412 -19.35 -5.99 18.58
C PHE A 412 -20.31 -5.89 17.39
N LEU A 413 -19.95 -5.10 16.37
CA LEU A 413 -20.72 -5.02 15.13
C LEU A 413 -20.77 -6.36 14.40
N ALA A 414 -19.65 -7.08 14.34
CA ALA A 414 -19.57 -8.37 13.65
C ALA A 414 -20.50 -9.40 14.29
N TYR A 415 -20.48 -9.53 15.61
CA TYR A 415 -21.37 -10.44 16.36
C TYR A 415 -22.84 -10.02 16.27
N TYR A 416 -23.13 -8.72 16.25
CA TYR A 416 -24.50 -8.24 16.02
C TYR A 416 -25.03 -8.63 14.64
N LEU A 417 -24.21 -8.52 13.59
CA LEU A 417 -24.58 -8.97 12.25
C LEU A 417 -24.77 -10.49 12.16
N ASP A 418 -24.00 -11.24 12.94
CA ASP A 418 -24.12 -12.70 13.13
C ASP A 418 -25.30 -13.12 14.03
N LYS A 419 -25.97 -12.17 14.65
CA LYS A 419 -27.04 -12.38 15.64
C LYS A 419 -26.57 -13.15 16.89
N ASN A 420 -25.28 -13.11 17.18
CA ASN A 420 -24.68 -13.67 18.39
C ASN A 420 -24.72 -12.64 19.51
N TYR A 421 -25.91 -12.46 20.09
CA TYR A 421 -26.16 -11.41 21.07
C TYR A 421 -25.43 -11.64 22.40
N GLU A 422 -25.15 -12.89 22.76
CA GLU A 422 -24.35 -13.25 23.95
C GLU A 422 -22.93 -12.68 23.84
N LYS A 423 -22.25 -12.92 22.71
CA LYS A 423 -20.93 -12.32 22.46
C LYS A 423 -20.98 -10.79 22.34
N CYS A 424 -22.08 -10.23 21.86
CA CYS A 424 -22.26 -8.77 21.84
C CYS A 424 -22.22 -8.18 23.26
N GLU A 425 -22.93 -8.78 24.21
CA GLU A 425 -22.95 -8.31 25.61
C GLU A 425 -21.57 -8.41 26.25
N GLU A 426 -20.87 -9.55 26.08
CA GLU A 426 -19.52 -9.72 26.58
C GLU A 426 -18.52 -8.69 26.06
N ILE A 427 -18.64 -8.30 24.80
CA ILE A 427 -17.74 -7.32 24.17
C ILE A 427 -18.16 -5.90 24.49
N PHE A 428 -19.47 -5.61 24.60
CA PHE A 428 -19.95 -4.26 24.94
C PHE A 428 -19.38 -3.76 26.27
N ASP A 429 -19.30 -4.61 27.26
CA ASP A 429 -18.72 -4.31 28.58
C ASP A 429 -17.21 -3.98 28.52
N LYS A 430 -16.53 -4.38 27.45
CA LYS A 430 -15.10 -4.10 27.20
C LYS A 430 -14.87 -2.83 26.37
N ILE A 431 -15.94 -2.17 25.89
CA ILE A 431 -15.84 -0.91 25.15
C ILE A 431 -15.74 0.25 26.15
N ASN A 432 -14.59 0.93 26.12
CA ASN A 432 -14.35 2.05 27.03
C ASN A 432 -15.19 3.29 26.67
N GLU A 433 -15.29 3.57 25.38
CA GLU A 433 -15.98 4.75 24.87
C GLU A 433 -16.84 4.40 23.65
N TYR A 434 -18.10 4.06 23.88
CA TYR A 434 -19.03 3.75 22.78
C TYR A 434 -19.42 5.00 22.00
N THR A 435 -19.64 4.83 20.69
CA THR A 435 -20.22 5.83 19.79
C THR A 435 -21.74 5.63 19.68
N PHE A 436 -22.41 6.50 18.91
CA PHE A 436 -23.85 6.33 18.64
C PHE A 436 -24.18 4.95 18.03
N ARG A 437 -23.28 4.37 17.25
CA ARG A 437 -23.45 3.05 16.65
C ARG A 437 -23.59 1.95 17.71
N GLU A 438 -22.63 1.84 18.61
CA GLU A 438 -22.62 0.79 19.64
C GLU A 438 -23.78 0.99 20.61
N TRP A 439 -24.07 2.23 20.97
CA TRP A 439 -25.19 2.57 21.83
C TRP A 439 -26.53 2.16 21.23
N LEU A 440 -26.82 2.51 19.96
CA LEU A 440 -28.08 2.18 19.30
C LEU A 440 -28.23 0.68 19.06
N ILE A 441 -27.16 0.00 18.66
CA ILE A 441 -27.15 -1.46 18.47
C ILE A 441 -27.41 -2.17 19.80
N ASN A 442 -26.83 -1.71 20.91
CA ASN A 442 -27.07 -2.31 22.21
C ASN A 442 -28.54 -2.15 22.66
N ILE A 443 -29.19 -1.03 22.35
CA ILE A 443 -30.64 -0.86 22.56
C ILE A 443 -31.44 -1.88 21.77
N ASP A 444 -31.08 -2.08 20.47
CA ASP A 444 -31.76 -3.08 19.64
C ASP A 444 -31.61 -4.51 20.19
N ILE A 445 -30.44 -4.85 20.72
CA ILE A 445 -30.19 -6.15 21.36
C ILE A 445 -31.04 -6.29 22.62
N LYS A 446 -31.04 -5.28 23.51
CA LYS A 446 -31.83 -5.30 24.76
C LYS A 446 -33.33 -5.40 24.49
N ASN A 447 -33.84 -4.67 23.48
CA ASN A 447 -35.24 -4.79 23.07
C ASN A 447 -35.58 -6.21 22.55
N LYS A 448 -34.69 -6.87 21.84
CA LYS A 448 -34.88 -8.25 21.34
C LYS A 448 -34.83 -9.29 22.44
N ASN A 449 -34.05 -9.02 23.49
CA ASN A 449 -33.97 -9.87 24.70
C ASN A 449 -35.07 -9.59 25.71
N GLU A 450 -35.92 -8.56 25.48
CA GLU A 450 -36.95 -8.08 26.43
C GLU A 450 -36.36 -7.61 27.78
N ASP A 451 -35.11 -7.10 27.75
CA ASP A 451 -34.39 -6.60 28.91
C ASP A 451 -34.88 -5.20 29.31
N ASP A 452 -34.95 -4.90 30.60
CA ASP A 452 -35.15 -3.53 31.11
C ASP A 452 -33.79 -2.81 31.23
N TYR A 453 -33.60 -1.75 30.47
CA TYR A 453 -32.34 -0.99 30.40
C TYR A 453 -32.53 0.53 30.60
N LEU A 454 -33.76 1.00 30.71
CA LEU A 454 -34.06 2.45 30.74
C LEU A 454 -33.42 3.17 31.93
N SER A 455 -33.17 2.45 33.02
CA SER A 455 -32.47 2.96 34.21
C SER A 455 -30.95 2.83 34.16
N ASP A 456 -30.40 2.15 33.16
CA ASP A 456 -28.97 1.90 33.06
C ASP A 456 -28.16 3.17 32.78
N ASN A 457 -27.00 3.22 33.41
CA ASN A 457 -26.09 4.38 33.27
C ASN A 457 -25.60 4.60 31.84
N TRP A 458 -25.32 3.51 31.10
CA TRP A 458 -24.89 3.58 29.71
C TRP A 458 -26.01 4.14 28.80
N PHE A 459 -27.28 3.76 29.05
CA PHE A 459 -28.43 4.24 28.29
C PHE A 459 -28.65 5.73 28.54
N THR A 460 -28.77 6.15 29.78
CA THR A 460 -29.06 7.54 30.16
C THR A 460 -27.93 8.50 29.75
N SER A 461 -26.68 8.06 29.87
CA SER A 461 -25.52 8.82 29.41
C SER A 461 -25.52 8.98 27.87
N GLY A 462 -25.78 7.90 27.14
CA GLY A 462 -25.87 7.92 25.69
C GLY A 462 -27.04 8.76 25.19
N PHE A 463 -28.22 8.65 25.79
CA PHE A 463 -29.37 9.45 25.45
C PHE A 463 -29.05 10.96 25.53
N ASN A 464 -28.44 11.40 26.63
CA ASN A 464 -28.06 12.80 26.80
C ASN A 464 -26.98 13.26 25.81
N ARG A 465 -26.07 12.36 25.44
CA ARG A 465 -24.97 12.65 24.53
C ARG A 465 -25.43 12.73 23.06
N PHE A 466 -26.40 11.90 22.64
CA PHE A 466 -26.75 11.68 21.26
C PHE A 466 -28.08 12.29 20.80
N LYS A 467 -28.91 12.83 21.72
CA LYS A 467 -30.26 13.37 21.40
C LYS A 467 -30.30 14.47 20.33
N ASP A 468 -29.22 15.24 20.19
CA ASP A 468 -29.13 16.36 19.24
C ASP A 468 -28.46 16.00 17.92
N LEU A 469 -28.17 14.72 17.68
CA LEU A 469 -27.49 14.27 16.46
C LEU A 469 -28.45 14.20 15.26
N ASN A 470 -27.89 14.33 14.06
CA ASN A 470 -28.60 14.01 12.83
C ASN A 470 -28.60 12.48 12.64
N LEU A 471 -29.64 11.82 13.14
CA LEU A 471 -29.75 10.36 13.21
C LEU A 471 -29.50 9.67 11.87
N LYS A 472 -30.10 10.19 10.79
CA LYS A 472 -29.93 9.62 9.46
C LYS A 472 -28.47 9.70 8.97
N LYS A 473 -27.80 10.83 9.24
CA LYS A 473 -26.38 10.99 8.92
C LYS A 473 -25.53 10.02 9.73
N GLU A 474 -25.76 9.93 11.05
CA GLU A 474 -24.98 9.04 11.93
C GLU A 474 -25.11 7.56 11.54
N ILE A 475 -26.34 7.10 11.23
CA ILE A 475 -26.57 5.71 10.81
C ILE A 475 -25.91 5.42 9.45
N SER A 476 -25.84 6.40 8.54
CA SER A 476 -25.11 6.24 7.28
C SER A 476 -23.61 5.96 7.48
N LEU A 477 -23.03 6.41 8.60
CA LEU A 477 -21.63 6.16 8.96
C LEU A 477 -21.36 4.74 9.49
N PHE A 478 -22.40 3.93 9.71
CA PHE A 478 -22.19 2.52 10.10
C PHE A 478 -21.67 1.67 8.95
N HIS A 479 -21.77 2.15 7.70
CA HIS A 479 -21.30 1.47 6.49
C HIS A 479 -21.84 0.04 6.36
N LEU A 480 -23.15 -0.15 6.59
CA LEU A 480 -23.80 -1.44 6.51
C LEU A 480 -24.31 -1.70 5.08
N ASN A 481 -24.00 -2.87 4.54
CA ASN A 481 -24.53 -3.33 3.25
C ASN A 481 -25.88 -4.04 3.39
N ASN A 482 -26.66 -3.72 4.42
CA ASN A 482 -27.97 -4.27 4.70
C ASN A 482 -28.99 -3.15 4.85
N LYS A 483 -29.72 -2.86 3.76
CA LYS A 483 -30.72 -1.78 3.73
C LYS A 483 -31.88 -1.99 4.73
N SER A 484 -32.31 -3.22 4.95
CA SER A 484 -33.40 -3.52 5.90
C SER A 484 -32.94 -3.26 7.32
N LEU A 485 -31.74 -3.69 7.68
CA LEU A 485 -31.16 -3.44 8.99
C LEU A 485 -30.94 -1.94 9.23
N THR A 486 -30.46 -1.24 8.23
CA THR A 486 -30.27 0.23 8.30
C THR A 486 -31.61 0.94 8.55
N ALA A 487 -32.67 0.56 7.84
CA ALA A 487 -34.01 1.13 8.03
C ALA A 487 -34.57 0.83 9.42
N ASN A 488 -34.40 -0.40 9.92
CA ASN A 488 -34.85 -0.77 11.26
C ASN A 488 -34.14 0.05 12.34
N LEU A 489 -32.82 0.28 12.20
CA LEU A 489 -32.05 1.12 13.14
C LEU A 489 -32.44 2.61 13.04
N GLU A 490 -32.80 3.09 11.85
CA GLU A 490 -33.35 4.46 11.67
C GLU A 490 -34.69 4.61 12.41
N ASP A 491 -35.59 3.64 12.30
CA ASP A 491 -36.87 3.70 12.97
C ASP A 491 -36.73 3.55 14.48
N LEU A 492 -35.92 2.61 14.95
CA LEU A 492 -35.59 2.48 16.38
C LEU A 492 -35.01 3.79 16.96
N SER A 493 -34.10 4.44 16.22
CA SER A 493 -33.51 5.70 16.69
C SER A 493 -34.54 6.82 16.85
N LYS A 494 -35.56 6.89 15.98
CA LYS A 494 -36.67 7.84 16.10
C LYS A 494 -37.55 7.53 17.31
N GLU A 495 -37.84 6.25 17.56
CA GLU A 495 -38.63 5.82 18.73
C GLU A 495 -37.95 6.16 20.04
N VAL A 496 -36.63 5.93 20.14
CA VAL A 496 -35.84 6.20 21.35
C VAL A 496 -35.78 7.70 21.67
N PHE A 497 -35.77 8.58 20.67
CA PHE A 497 -35.70 10.03 20.90
C PHE A 497 -37.05 10.75 20.74
N ALA A 498 -38.18 10.02 20.55
CA ALA A 498 -39.54 10.58 20.53
C ALA A 498 -40.04 10.84 21.92
#